data_d79bfbc12f7a90857ab1649724b53cd2
#
_entry.id   d79bfbc12f7a90857ab1649724b53cd2
#
_cell.length_a   1.000
_cell.length_b   1.000
_cell.length_c   1.000
_cell.angle_alpha   90.00
_cell.angle_beta   90.00
_cell.angle_gamma   90.00
#
_symmetry.space_group_name_H-M   'P 1'
#
loop_
_entity.id
_entity.type
_entity.pdbx_description
1 polymer ?
#
loop_
_entity_poly.entity_id
_entity_poly.type
_entity_poly.pdbx_seq_one_letter_code
_entity_poly.pdbx_strand_id
1 'polypeptide(L)'
;GLSGAALMALGMRALWPAYHVSEQRHVLRDEIFPLNVAYNVYLSASEFRKAYNFEETSEDFTYGASRTAQAPGREIYVYVIGEASRAMNWQLYGYDRETNPRLSQVDDLIVFRDMLTQSNTTHKSVPMILSSVRTNEHDELFRRKGLPALFNEAGFETWFISNQSPQGAMIDKLARDADHLIYIRSPRHDTQLLDEMRKAIEKSTSRKLFFILHCYGSHFSYHQRYPREAAYFLPDDDVAIERQHKQKIWNAYDNSICYTDHFLAETIAFLRGLRQTCLLYTSPSPRDISGSR
;
A
#
# COMPACT_ATOMS: atom_id res chain seq x y z
N GLY A 1 -48.01 6.27 20.48
CA GLY A 1 -46.81 6.99 20.14
C GLY A 1 -46.00 6.22 19.12
N LEU A 2 -45.58 6.88 18.05
CA LEU A 2 -44.63 6.31 17.10
C LEU A 2 -43.38 5.85 17.82
N SER A 3 -42.92 4.62 17.60
CA SER A 3 -41.71 4.11 18.18
C SER A 3 -40.51 4.93 17.68
N GLY A 4 -39.44 5.07 18.48
CA GLY A 4 -38.22 5.78 18.08
C GLY A 4 -37.63 5.29 16.74
N ALA A 5 -37.84 4.02 16.40
CA ALA A 5 -37.48 3.44 15.11
C ALA A 5 -38.29 4.05 13.93
N ALA A 6 -39.57 4.34 14.11
CA ALA A 6 -40.40 4.97 13.09
C ALA A 6 -40.02 6.44 12.86
N LEU A 7 -39.66 7.16 13.94
CA LEU A 7 -39.14 8.54 13.84
C LEU A 7 -37.78 8.58 13.15
N MET A 8 -36.90 7.63 13.43
CA MET A 8 -35.61 7.47 12.73
C MET A 8 -35.81 7.17 11.23
N ALA A 9 -36.72 6.26 10.90
CA ALA A 9 -37.02 5.93 9.50
C ALA A 9 -37.60 7.11 8.72
N LEU A 10 -38.48 7.88 9.35
CA LEU A 10 -39.04 9.13 8.78
C LEU A 10 -37.97 10.21 8.60
N GLY A 11 -37.10 10.38 9.60
CA GLY A 11 -35.97 11.28 9.52
C GLY A 11 -34.99 10.92 8.40
N MET A 12 -34.61 9.64 8.28
CA MET A 12 -33.79 9.16 7.18
C MET A 12 -34.42 9.38 5.81
N ARG A 13 -35.74 9.16 5.69
CA ARG A 13 -36.47 9.36 4.43
C ARG A 13 -36.56 10.85 4.04
N ALA A 14 -36.69 11.72 5.02
CA ALA A 14 -36.69 13.18 4.79
C ALA A 14 -35.29 13.69 4.39
N LEU A 15 -34.22 13.07 4.88
CA LEU A 15 -32.83 13.42 4.57
C LEU A 15 -32.30 12.73 3.29
N TRP A 16 -33.06 11.79 2.73
CA TRP A 16 -32.69 11.05 1.53
C TRP A 16 -32.33 11.92 0.31
N PRO A 17 -33.09 13.01 -0.01
CA PRO A 17 -32.69 13.92 -1.08
C PRO A 17 -31.37 14.62 -0.82
N ALA A 18 -31.09 15.00 0.44
CA ALA A 18 -29.82 15.60 0.84
C ALA A 18 -28.64 14.63 0.71
N TYR A 19 -28.89 13.35 0.86
CA TYR A 19 -27.88 12.28 0.71
C TYR A 19 -27.33 12.18 -0.72
N HIS A 20 -28.12 12.47 -1.74
CA HIS A 20 -27.69 12.39 -3.14
C HIS A 20 -26.87 13.60 -3.62
N VAL A 21 -26.79 14.67 -2.84
CA VAL A 21 -25.91 15.81 -3.13
C VAL A 21 -24.53 15.50 -2.53
N SER A 22 -23.52 15.35 -3.38
CA SER A 22 -22.18 14.86 -2.99
C SER A 22 -21.53 15.65 -1.83
N GLU A 23 -21.77 16.94 -1.75
CA GLU A 23 -21.25 17.82 -0.67
C GLU A 23 -21.93 17.55 0.69
N GLN A 24 -23.17 17.10 0.71
CA GLN A 24 -23.93 16.87 1.95
C GLN A 24 -23.69 15.48 2.56
N ARG A 25 -23.09 14.53 1.82
CA ARG A 25 -22.73 13.22 2.36
C ARG A 25 -21.75 13.30 3.52
N HIS A 26 -20.84 14.27 3.48
CA HIS A 26 -19.88 14.52 4.56
C HIS A 26 -20.58 14.97 5.84
N VAL A 27 -21.57 15.86 5.74
CA VAL A 27 -22.30 16.39 6.90
C VAL A 27 -23.04 15.27 7.65
N LEU A 28 -23.77 14.41 6.94
CA LEU A 28 -24.47 13.27 7.56
C LEU A 28 -23.51 12.26 8.19
N ARG A 29 -22.37 12.02 7.55
CA ARG A 29 -21.37 11.06 8.02
C ARG A 29 -20.61 11.57 9.24
N ASP A 30 -20.24 12.84 9.26
CA ASP A 30 -19.23 13.36 10.15
C ASP A 30 -19.78 14.30 11.25
N GLU A 31 -20.90 14.99 11.01
CA GLU A 31 -21.30 16.15 11.83
C GLU A 31 -22.61 15.97 12.63
N ILE A 32 -23.58 15.19 12.15
CA ILE A 32 -24.91 15.14 12.79
C ILE A 32 -25.02 13.98 13.77
N PHE A 33 -24.63 14.19 15.04
CA PHE A 33 -24.88 13.23 16.11
C PHE A 33 -26.37 13.20 16.51
N PRO A 34 -26.98 11.99 16.77
CA PRO A 34 -26.41 10.64 16.70
C PRO A 34 -26.58 9.95 15.34
N LEU A 35 -27.12 10.63 14.32
CA LEU A 35 -27.39 10.04 13.00
C LEU A 35 -26.11 9.55 12.31
N ASN A 36 -25.01 10.29 12.48
CA ASN A 36 -23.71 9.89 11.96
C ASN A 36 -23.25 8.52 12.48
N VAL A 37 -23.53 8.18 13.73
CA VAL A 37 -23.20 6.87 14.31
C VAL A 37 -23.95 5.76 13.60
N ALA A 38 -25.29 5.88 13.50
CA ALA A 38 -26.12 4.89 12.81
C ALA A 38 -25.73 4.75 11.33
N TYR A 39 -25.46 5.87 10.67
CA TYR A 39 -25.03 5.90 9.27
C TYR A 39 -23.66 5.25 9.06
N ASN A 40 -22.68 5.54 9.90
CA ASN A 40 -21.36 4.92 9.81
C ASN A 40 -21.40 3.42 10.10
N VAL A 41 -22.25 2.95 11.02
CA VAL A 41 -22.50 1.52 11.25
C VAL A 41 -23.08 0.87 9.99
N TYR A 42 -24.06 1.50 9.36
CA TYR A 42 -24.64 1.01 8.10
C TYR A 42 -23.58 0.94 6.98
N LEU A 43 -22.79 1.99 6.80
CA LEU A 43 -21.73 2.03 5.80
C LEU A 43 -20.70 0.91 6.05
N SER A 44 -20.25 0.77 7.30
CA SER A 44 -19.28 -0.27 7.67
C SER A 44 -19.82 -1.68 7.43
N ALA A 45 -21.09 -1.93 7.77
CA ALA A 45 -21.75 -3.22 7.52
C ALA A 45 -21.90 -3.49 6.00
N SER A 46 -22.21 -2.46 5.23
CA SER A 46 -22.31 -2.55 3.77
C SER A 46 -20.96 -2.88 3.13
N GLU A 47 -19.89 -2.16 3.52
CA GLU A 47 -18.53 -2.43 3.02
C GLU A 47 -18.03 -3.81 3.44
N PHE A 48 -18.29 -4.21 4.68
CA PHE A 48 -17.97 -5.56 5.16
C PHE A 48 -18.66 -6.63 4.33
N ARG A 49 -19.96 -6.46 4.04
CA ARG A 49 -20.72 -7.41 3.21
C ARG A 49 -20.15 -7.51 1.79
N LYS A 50 -19.82 -6.36 1.17
CA LYS A 50 -19.18 -6.34 -0.15
C LYS A 50 -17.83 -7.09 -0.14
N ALA A 51 -16.98 -6.81 0.86
CA ALA A 51 -15.71 -7.49 1.02
C ALA A 51 -15.88 -8.99 1.32
N TYR A 52 -16.91 -9.36 2.09
CA TYR A 52 -17.22 -10.76 2.37
C TYR A 52 -17.58 -11.54 1.11
N ASN A 53 -18.38 -10.95 0.23
CA ASN A 53 -18.84 -11.56 -1.01
C ASN A 53 -17.82 -11.42 -2.17
N PHE A 54 -16.64 -10.86 -1.92
CA PHE A 54 -15.65 -10.53 -2.96
C PHE A 54 -15.32 -11.73 -3.86
N GLU A 55 -15.13 -12.91 -3.30
CA GLU A 55 -14.78 -14.13 -4.05
C GLU A 55 -15.85 -14.49 -5.08
N GLU A 56 -17.13 -14.42 -4.68
CA GLU A 56 -18.29 -14.66 -5.55
C GLU A 56 -18.44 -13.54 -6.61
N THR A 57 -18.34 -12.28 -6.19
CA THR A 57 -18.58 -11.12 -7.08
C THR A 57 -17.47 -10.86 -8.07
N SER A 58 -16.26 -11.38 -7.82
CA SER A 58 -15.09 -11.27 -8.70
C SER A 58 -14.77 -12.55 -9.47
N GLU A 59 -15.54 -13.63 -9.29
CA GLU A 59 -15.25 -14.95 -9.88
C GLU A 59 -15.06 -14.88 -11.39
N ASP A 60 -16.01 -14.26 -12.09
CA ASP A 60 -16.01 -14.14 -13.56
C ASP A 60 -15.10 -13.03 -14.10
N PHE A 61 -14.45 -12.27 -13.21
CA PHE A 61 -13.59 -11.18 -13.65
C PHE A 61 -12.28 -11.70 -14.25
N THR A 62 -11.96 -11.23 -15.46
CA THR A 62 -10.68 -11.47 -16.12
C THR A 62 -10.17 -10.16 -16.72
N TYR A 63 -8.86 -9.96 -16.70
CA TYR A 63 -8.20 -8.87 -17.40
C TYR A 63 -8.10 -9.13 -18.91
N GLY A 64 -8.23 -10.39 -19.34
CA GLY A 64 -7.94 -10.81 -20.72
C GLY A 64 -6.46 -10.60 -21.05
N ALA A 65 -5.58 -10.63 -20.07
CA ALA A 65 -4.18 -10.34 -20.24
C ALA A 65 -3.46 -11.47 -20.98
N SER A 66 -2.72 -11.12 -22.02
CA SER A 66 -1.84 -12.05 -22.71
C SER A 66 -0.52 -11.37 -23.05
N ARG A 67 0.56 -12.14 -23.05
CA ARG A 67 1.86 -11.62 -23.45
C ARG A 67 2.16 -11.96 -24.89
N THR A 68 2.31 -10.93 -25.70
CA THR A 68 2.58 -11.07 -27.15
C THR A 68 4.05 -11.29 -27.49
N ALA A 69 4.98 -10.82 -26.63
CA ALA A 69 6.42 -10.98 -26.84
C ALA A 69 7.05 -11.79 -25.70
N GLN A 70 7.95 -12.72 -26.05
CA GLN A 70 8.74 -13.45 -25.07
C GLN A 70 10.14 -12.83 -25.02
N ALA A 71 10.61 -12.47 -23.83
CA ALA A 71 12.01 -12.12 -23.65
C ALA A 71 12.89 -13.38 -23.70
N PRO A 72 14.09 -13.29 -24.29
CA PRO A 72 15.04 -14.38 -24.23
C PRO A 72 15.58 -14.50 -22.79
N GLY A 73 15.14 -15.50 -22.06
CA GLY A 73 15.61 -15.74 -20.70
C GLY A 73 14.51 -15.73 -19.64
N ARG A 74 14.94 -15.62 -18.40
CA ARG A 74 14.06 -15.52 -17.24
C ARG A 74 13.67 -14.07 -17.03
N GLU A 75 12.39 -13.80 -16.77
CA GLU A 75 11.85 -12.46 -16.53
C GLU A 75 11.41 -12.35 -15.08
N ILE A 76 11.85 -11.31 -14.40
CA ILE A 76 11.48 -11.03 -13.00
C ILE A 76 11.01 -9.59 -12.93
N TYR A 77 9.75 -9.40 -12.52
CA TYR A 77 9.19 -8.09 -12.24
C TYR A 77 8.94 -7.97 -10.75
N VAL A 78 9.33 -6.86 -10.16
CA VAL A 78 9.16 -6.58 -8.73
C VAL A 78 8.41 -5.28 -8.58
N TYR A 79 7.31 -5.33 -7.85
CA TYR A 79 6.49 -4.19 -7.50
C TYR A 79 6.55 -3.95 -5.99
N VAL A 80 7.14 -2.85 -5.55
CA VAL A 80 7.30 -2.52 -4.14
C VAL A 80 6.23 -1.51 -3.72
N ILE A 81 5.41 -1.87 -2.76
CA ILE A 81 4.43 -0.98 -2.14
C ILE A 81 5.03 -0.40 -0.87
N GLY A 82 5.36 0.89 -0.90
CA GLY A 82 5.86 1.63 0.26
C GLY A 82 4.75 1.93 1.28
N GLU A 83 5.13 2.35 2.48
CA GLU A 83 4.20 2.73 3.55
C GLU A 83 4.67 4.00 4.26
N ALA A 84 3.76 4.95 4.45
CA ALA A 84 3.90 6.15 5.28
C ALA A 84 5.13 7.02 4.99
N SER A 85 5.72 6.94 3.79
CA SER A 85 6.91 7.67 3.39
C SER A 85 6.53 8.91 2.56
N ARG A 86 6.81 10.11 3.09
CA ARG A 86 6.44 11.38 2.46
C ARG A 86 7.51 11.82 1.47
N ALA A 87 7.11 12.17 0.24
CA ALA A 87 8.02 12.69 -0.78
C ALA A 87 8.87 13.89 -0.28
N MET A 88 8.29 14.76 0.56
CA MET A 88 8.97 15.92 1.15
C MET A 88 10.20 15.58 2.00
N ASN A 89 10.36 14.34 2.44
CA ASN A 89 11.49 13.88 3.23
C ASN A 89 12.46 13.01 2.42
N TRP A 90 12.29 12.96 1.09
CA TRP A 90 13.19 12.26 0.20
C TRP A 90 14.16 13.22 -0.49
N GLN A 91 15.45 12.99 -0.34
CA GLN A 91 16.51 13.77 -1.03
C GLN A 91 16.30 13.78 -2.55
N LEU A 92 15.83 12.69 -3.13
CA LEU A 92 15.52 12.58 -4.56
C LEU A 92 14.46 13.57 -5.04
N TYR A 93 13.64 14.10 -4.13
CA TYR A 93 12.63 15.14 -4.40
C TYR A 93 13.05 16.54 -3.93
N GLY A 94 14.28 16.71 -3.46
CA GLY A 94 14.85 18.01 -3.08
C GLY A 94 14.81 18.28 -1.56
N TYR A 95 14.70 17.25 -0.73
CA TYR A 95 14.87 17.41 0.71
C TYR A 95 16.34 17.67 1.06
N ASP A 96 16.60 18.57 1.99
CA ASP A 96 17.96 19.04 2.34
C ASP A 96 18.80 17.98 3.08
N ARG A 97 18.16 16.97 3.68
CA ARG A 97 18.88 15.89 4.39
C ARG A 97 19.12 14.70 3.46
N GLU A 98 20.25 14.03 3.64
CA GLU A 98 20.66 12.87 2.86
C GLU A 98 19.87 11.61 3.28
N THR A 99 18.62 11.52 2.86
CA THR A 99 17.74 10.39 3.15
C THR A 99 17.76 9.31 2.08
N ASN A 100 18.36 9.59 0.92
CA ASN A 100 18.48 8.62 -0.19
C ASN A 100 19.91 8.53 -0.75
N PRO A 101 20.96 8.34 0.08
CA PRO A 101 22.33 8.35 -0.38
C PRO A 101 22.66 7.22 -1.36
N ARG A 102 21.96 6.10 -1.31
CA ARG A 102 22.20 4.92 -2.17
C ARG A 102 21.43 4.99 -3.48
N LEU A 103 20.14 5.30 -3.45
CA LEU A 103 19.33 5.45 -4.66
C LEU A 103 19.80 6.61 -5.53
N SER A 104 20.35 7.66 -4.94
CA SER A 104 20.95 8.80 -5.67
C SER A 104 22.13 8.40 -6.55
N GLN A 105 22.73 7.22 -6.32
CA GLN A 105 23.86 6.67 -7.10
C GLN A 105 23.42 5.65 -8.15
N VAL A 106 22.12 5.45 -8.31
CA VAL A 106 21.57 4.51 -9.30
C VAL A 106 21.35 5.23 -10.63
N ASP A 107 22.19 4.96 -11.61
CA ASP A 107 22.25 5.72 -12.89
C ASP A 107 20.98 5.66 -13.74
N ASP A 108 20.23 4.53 -13.71
CA ASP A 108 19.02 4.30 -14.49
C ASP A 108 17.73 4.43 -13.66
N LEU A 109 17.81 5.13 -12.53
CA LEU A 109 16.65 5.40 -11.69
C LEU A 109 15.73 6.44 -12.35
N ILE A 110 14.48 6.06 -12.57
CA ILE A 110 13.45 6.98 -13.05
C ILE A 110 12.66 7.50 -11.83
N VAL A 111 12.74 8.79 -11.58
CA VAL A 111 12.06 9.46 -10.47
C VAL A 111 10.83 10.20 -11.00
N PHE A 112 9.64 9.73 -10.64
CA PHE A 112 8.38 10.40 -10.96
C PHE A 112 8.14 11.54 -9.97
N ARG A 113 8.05 12.78 -10.46
CA ARG A 113 7.93 13.98 -9.60
C ARG A 113 6.48 14.46 -9.40
N ASP A 114 5.57 13.98 -10.21
CA ASP A 114 4.15 14.38 -10.21
C ASP A 114 3.26 13.14 -10.04
N MET A 115 3.37 12.52 -8.87
CA MET A 115 2.59 11.35 -8.49
C MET A 115 1.78 11.62 -7.23
N LEU A 116 0.50 11.28 -7.28
CA LEU A 116 -0.41 11.41 -6.14
C LEU A 116 -0.98 10.05 -5.78
N THR A 117 -0.97 9.74 -4.49
CA THR A 117 -1.71 8.59 -4.00
C THR A 117 -3.21 8.89 -3.99
N GLN A 118 -4.03 7.90 -4.31
CA GLN A 118 -5.48 8.08 -4.39
C GLN A 118 -6.16 8.23 -3.02
N SER A 119 -5.48 7.89 -1.93
CA SER A 119 -5.97 8.04 -0.56
C SER A 119 -4.82 8.18 0.43
N ASN A 120 -5.09 8.78 1.57
CA ASN A 120 -4.13 9.00 2.66
C ASN A 120 -4.12 7.88 3.71
N THR A 121 -4.81 6.77 3.45
CA THR A 121 -4.87 5.63 4.38
C THR A 121 -4.58 4.33 3.64
N THR A 122 -3.79 3.45 4.24
CA THR A 122 -3.32 2.20 3.64
C THR A 122 -4.47 1.30 3.18
N HIS A 123 -5.50 1.11 4.02
CA HIS A 123 -6.64 0.25 3.70
C HIS A 123 -7.51 0.75 2.53
N LYS A 124 -7.35 2.00 2.10
CA LYS A 124 -8.00 2.56 0.91
C LYS A 124 -7.07 2.63 -0.29
N SER A 125 -5.83 3.12 -0.09
CA SER A 125 -4.91 3.36 -1.19
C SER A 125 -4.33 2.05 -1.75
N VAL A 126 -3.93 1.11 -0.89
CA VAL A 126 -3.29 -0.13 -1.35
C VAL A 126 -4.22 -1.00 -2.19
N PRO A 127 -5.51 -1.20 -1.87
CA PRO A 127 -6.43 -1.87 -2.79
C PRO A 127 -6.54 -1.19 -4.17
N MET A 128 -6.54 0.15 -4.23
CA MET A 128 -6.54 0.86 -5.51
C MET A 128 -5.21 0.73 -6.26
N ILE A 129 -4.08 0.67 -5.55
CA ILE A 129 -2.75 0.38 -6.12
C ILE A 129 -2.68 -1.04 -6.67
N LEU A 130 -3.28 -2.00 -5.98
CA LEU A 130 -3.32 -3.42 -6.37
C LEU A 130 -4.35 -3.76 -7.44
N SER A 131 -5.20 -2.83 -7.82
CA SER A 131 -6.27 -3.05 -8.79
C SER A 131 -6.24 -1.99 -9.89
N SER A 132 -7.10 -2.15 -10.90
CA SER A 132 -7.32 -1.16 -11.95
C SER A 132 -8.41 -0.13 -11.58
N VAL A 133 -8.82 -0.08 -10.32
CA VAL A 133 -9.96 0.73 -9.86
C VAL A 133 -9.52 2.16 -9.55
N ARG A 134 -10.29 3.13 -9.99
CA ARG A 134 -10.08 4.55 -9.69
C ARG A 134 -10.88 4.98 -8.46
N THR A 135 -10.49 6.09 -7.84
CA THR A 135 -11.15 6.63 -6.64
C THR A 135 -12.65 6.86 -6.80
N ASN A 136 -13.10 7.24 -7.99
CA ASN A 136 -14.52 7.44 -8.30
C ASN A 136 -15.29 6.15 -8.65
N GLU A 137 -14.60 5.02 -8.71
CA GLU A 137 -15.15 3.70 -9.05
C GLU A 137 -15.05 2.73 -7.86
N HIS A 138 -15.11 3.22 -6.64
CA HIS A 138 -14.82 2.45 -5.42
C HIS A 138 -15.61 1.13 -5.32
N ASP A 139 -16.86 1.10 -5.77
CA ASP A 139 -17.70 -0.11 -5.74
C ASP A 139 -17.17 -1.22 -6.67
N GLU A 140 -16.43 -0.87 -7.73
CA GLU A 140 -15.77 -1.84 -8.60
C GLU A 140 -14.63 -2.60 -7.93
N LEU A 141 -14.09 -2.06 -6.83
CA LEU A 141 -13.05 -2.73 -6.04
C LEU A 141 -13.51 -4.11 -5.52
N PHE A 142 -14.81 -4.28 -5.30
CA PHE A 142 -15.39 -5.53 -4.80
C PHE A 142 -15.77 -6.52 -5.90
N ARG A 143 -15.44 -6.20 -7.17
CA ARG A 143 -15.77 -7.01 -8.35
C ARG A 143 -14.57 -7.30 -9.24
N ARG A 144 -13.43 -6.67 -8.99
CA ARG A 144 -12.22 -6.81 -9.81
C ARG A 144 -11.10 -7.47 -9.02
N LYS A 145 -10.43 -8.41 -9.65
CA LYS A 145 -9.22 -9.06 -9.11
C LYS A 145 -8.04 -8.10 -9.10
N GLY A 146 -6.99 -8.46 -8.36
CA GLY A 146 -5.79 -7.66 -8.19
C GLY A 146 -4.73 -7.88 -9.27
N LEU A 147 -3.65 -7.10 -9.19
CA LEU A 147 -2.46 -7.25 -10.05
C LEU A 147 -1.91 -8.69 -10.10
N PRO A 148 -1.91 -9.49 -9.02
CA PRO A 148 -1.47 -10.88 -9.12
C PRO A 148 -2.28 -11.65 -10.18
N ALA A 149 -3.62 -11.51 -10.22
CA ALA A 149 -4.44 -12.18 -11.20
C ALA A 149 -4.10 -11.76 -12.64
N LEU A 150 -3.83 -10.46 -12.88
CA LEU A 150 -3.40 -9.97 -14.19
C LEU A 150 -2.10 -10.63 -14.65
N PHE A 151 -1.12 -10.76 -13.76
CA PHE A 151 0.15 -11.38 -14.09
C PHE A 151 0.01 -12.90 -14.23
N ASN A 152 -0.86 -13.57 -13.45
CA ASN A 152 -1.19 -14.99 -13.62
C ASN A 152 -1.77 -15.26 -15.00
N GLU A 153 -2.73 -14.44 -15.48
CA GLU A 153 -3.28 -14.53 -16.83
C GLU A 153 -2.20 -14.39 -17.91
N ALA A 154 -1.18 -13.53 -17.67
CA ALA A 154 -0.03 -13.36 -18.58
C ALA A 154 1.02 -14.48 -18.45
N GLY A 155 0.77 -15.49 -17.61
CA GLY A 155 1.60 -16.68 -17.41
C GLY A 155 2.81 -16.47 -16.51
N PHE A 156 2.74 -15.54 -15.57
CA PHE A 156 3.74 -15.36 -14.51
C PHE A 156 3.35 -16.19 -13.29
N GLU A 157 4.35 -16.75 -12.61
CA GLU A 157 4.21 -17.21 -11.23
C GLU A 157 4.29 -16.00 -10.30
N THR A 158 3.28 -15.80 -9.48
CA THR A 158 3.08 -14.58 -8.71
C THR A 158 3.30 -14.79 -7.21
N TRP A 159 3.95 -13.81 -6.60
CA TRP A 159 4.31 -13.81 -5.18
C TRP A 159 3.85 -12.50 -4.52
N PHE A 160 3.07 -12.59 -3.46
CA PHE A 160 2.77 -11.46 -2.59
C PHE A 160 3.46 -11.68 -1.24
N ILE A 161 4.45 -10.86 -0.95
CA ILE A 161 5.25 -10.94 0.28
C ILE A 161 5.02 -9.66 1.07
N SER A 162 4.43 -9.78 2.26
CA SER A 162 4.09 -8.64 3.11
C SER A 162 4.85 -8.65 4.42
N ASN A 163 5.44 -7.51 4.76
CA ASN A 163 6.02 -7.24 6.07
C ASN A 163 4.99 -6.67 7.05
N GLN A 164 3.73 -6.52 6.62
CA GLN A 164 2.60 -6.18 7.47
C GLN A 164 1.78 -7.44 7.79
N SER A 165 1.14 -7.46 8.96
CA SER A 165 0.23 -8.56 9.32
C SER A 165 -1.05 -8.52 8.47
N PRO A 166 -1.74 -9.66 8.27
CA PRO A 166 -3.05 -9.66 7.65
C PRO A 166 -4.00 -8.72 8.38
N GLN A 167 -4.75 -7.94 7.62
CA GLN A 167 -5.65 -6.91 8.16
C GLN A 167 -7.13 -7.29 8.01
N GLY A 168 -7.44 -8.42 7.35
CA GLY A 168 -8.81 -8.86 7.07
C GLY A 168 -9.57 -7.93 6.10
N ALA A 169 -8.85 -7.06 5.39
CA ALA A 169 -9.39 -6.05 4.49
C ALA A 169 -9.22 -6.45 3.02
N MET A 170 -9.63 -5.57 2.10
CA MET A 170 -9.50 -5.79 0.65
C MET A 170 -8.05 -6.04 0.20
N ILE A 171 -7.05 -5.56 0.93
CA ILE A 171 -5.64 -5.86 0.65
C ILE A 171 -5.41 -7.37 0.66
N ASP A 172 -5.88 -8.04 1.72
CA ASP A 172 -5.69 -9.50 1.86
C ASP A 172 -6.50 -10.28 0.83
N LYS A 173 -7.66 -9.77 0.41
CA LYS A 173 -8.46 -10.38 -0.66
C LYS A 173 -7.72 -10.35 -1.99
N LEU A 174 -7.24 -9.17 -2.40
CA LEU A 174 -6.47 -9.00 -3.63
C LEU A 174 -5.10 -9.71 -3.59
N ALA A 175 -4.49 -9.82 -2.42
CA ALA A 175 -3.23 -10.54 -2.23
C ALA A 175 -3.39 -12.06 -2.44
N ARG A 176 -4.57 -12.62 -2.14
CA ARG A 176 -4.87 -14.05 -2.35
C ARG A 176 -4.96 -14.44 -3.81
N ASP A 177 -5.06 -13.50 -4.73
CA ASP A 177 -4.97 -13.75 -6.17
C ASP A 177 -3.57 -14.22 -6.59
N ALA A 178 -2.55 -14.05 -5.73
CA ALA A 178 -1.18 -14.53 -5.98
C ALA A 178 -1.08 -16.05 -5.75
N ASP A 179 -0.24 -16.73 -6.57
CA ASP A 179 0.05 -18.16 -6.39
C ASP A 179 0.70 -18.44 -5.03
N HIS A 180 1.49 -17.47 -4.53
CA HIS A 180 2.17 -17.58 -3.26
C HIS A 180 1.95 -16.34 -2.42
N LEU A 181 1.47 -16.52 -1.18
CA LEU A 181 1.20 -15.47 -0.21
C LEU A 181 2.02 -15.69 1.05
N ILE A 182 2.89 -14.72 1.38
CA ILE A 182 3.78 -14.78 2.55
C ILE A 182 3.58 -13.55 3.41
N TYR A 183 3.29 -13.74 4.68
CA TYR A 183 3.32 -12.70 5.71
C TYR A 183 4.53 -12.91 6.62
N ILE A 184 5.46 -11.94 6.62
CA ILE A 184 6.67 -12.02 7.45
C ILE A 184 6.31 -11.80 8.91
N ARG A 185 6.89 -12.63 9.76
CA ARG A 185 6.76 -12.50 11.22
C ARG A 185 7.89 -11.62 11.76
N SER A 186 7.76 -11.15 13.01
CA SER A 186 8.79 -10.34 13.71
C SER A 186 10.20 -10.95 13.64
N PRO A 187 11.30 -10.14 13.56
CA PRO A 187 11.33 -8.68 13.48
C PRO A 187 10.90 -8.18 12.10
N ARG A 188 10.35 -6.97 12.03
CA ARG A 188 9.70 -6.45 10.82
C ARG A 188 10.53 -5.35 10.14
N HIS A 189 11.72 -5.71 9.68
CA HIS A 189 12.54 -4.84 8.84
C HIS A 189 12.34 -5.21 7.37
N ASP A 190 12.21 -4.22 6.49
CA ASP A 190 11.84 -4.46 5.08
C ASP A 190 12.90 -5.23 4.28
N THR A 191 14.15 -5.29 4.76
CA THR A 191 15.17 -6.17 4.16
C THR A 191 14.79 -7.64 4.18
N GLN A 192 13.91 -8.07 5.10
CA GLN A 192 13.40 -9.44 5.13
C GLN A 192 12.52 -9.78 3.91
N LEU A 193 11.88 -8.78 3.28
CA LEU A 193 11.17 -8.96 2.01
C LEU A 193 12.12 -9.42 0.92
N LEU A 194 13.33 -8.85 0.87
CA LEU A 194 14.36 -9.27 -0.08
C LEU A 194 14.84 -10.69 0.20
N ASP A 195 15.01 -11.07 1.46
CA ASP A 195 15.41 -12.41 1.83
C ASP A 195 14.38 -13.48 1.42
N GLU A 196 13.09 -13.21 1.63
CA GLU A 196 12.02 -14.10 1.17
C GLU A 196 11.94 -14.15 -0.36
N MET A 197 12.11 -13.02 -1.05
CA MET A 197 12.15 -12.98 -2.50
C MET A 197 13.35 -13.79 -3.06
N ARG A 198 14.54 -13.70 -2.45
CA ARG A 198 15.71 -14.50 -2.83
C ARG A 198 15.41 -15.99 -2.76
N LYS A 199 14.86 -16.46 -1.62
CA LYS A 199 14.46 -17.86 -1.43
C LYS A 199 13.43 -18.32 -2.47
N ALA A 200 12.47 -17.44 -2.79
CA ALA A 200 11.45 -17.72 -3.79
C ALA A 200 12.06 -17.88 -5.19
N ILE A 201 12.97 -16.96 -5.59
CA ILE A 201 13.67 -17.00 -6.88
C ILE A 201 14.54 -18.26 -7.01
N GLU A 202 15.22 -18.65 -5.94
CA GLU A 202 16.07 -19.86 -5.91
C GLU A 202 15.24 -21.15 -6.02
N LYS A 203 14.07 -21.18 -5.38
CA LYS A 203 13.18 -22.34 -5.35
C LYS A 203 12.36 -22.50 -6.63
N SER A 204 11.98 -21.40 -7.27
CA SER A 204 11.12 -21.44 -8.44
C SER A 204 11.86 -21.87 -9.70
N THR A 205 11.23 -22.72 -10.48
CA THR A 205 11.68 -23.12 -11.83
C THR A 205 11.01 -22.32 -12.94
N SER A 206 10.09 -21.43 -12.61
CA SER A 206 9.38 -20.60 -13.57
C SER A 206 10.33 -19.62 -14.27
N ARG A 207 10.07 -19.40 -15.57
CA ARG A 207 10.79 -18.40 -16.35
C ARG A 207 10.24 -16.99 -16.18
N LYS A 208 9.04 -16.86 -15.67
CA LYS A 208 8.35 -15.58 -15.48
C LYS A 208 7.90 -15.44 -14.03
N LEU A 209 8.46 -14.48 -13.33
CA LEU A 209 8.15 -14.22 -11.93
C LEU A 209 7.66 -12.79 -11.74
N PHE A 210 6.61 -12.64 -10.96
CA PHE A 210 6.12 -11.34 -10.51
C PHE A 210 6.04 -11.31 -8.98
N PHE A 211 6.72 -10.36 -8.39
CA PHE A 211 6.74 -10.14 -6.95
C PHE A 211 6.05 -8.84 -6.58
N ILE A 212 5.19 -8.89 -5.59
CA ILE A 212 4.70 -7.72 -4.87
C ILE A 212 5.31 -7.76 -3.47
N LEU A 213 6.11 -6.75 -3.14
CA LEU A 213 6.75 -6.57 -1.84
C LEU A 213 6.04 -5.45 -1.08
N HIS A 214 5.26 -5.82 -0.06
CA HIS A 214 4.48 -4.87 0.73
C HIS A 214 5.24 -4.51 2.01
N CYS A 215 5.80 -3.30 2.02
CA CYS A 215 6.66 -2.79 3.08
C CYS A 215 5.89 -2.43 4.35
N TYR A 216 6.60 -2.46 5.46
CA TYR A 216 6.21 -1.77 6.69
C TYR A 216 6.63 -0.29 6.65
N GLY A 217 7.68 0.01 5.90
CA GLY A 217 8.14 1.34 5.54
C GLY A 217 8.39 2.27 6.73
N SER A 218 7.87 3.48 6.63
CA SER A 218 7.94 4.51 7.67
C SER A 218 6.70 4.56 8.55
N HIS A 219 6.05 3.40 8.81
CA HIS A 219 4.90 3.34 9.70
C HIS A 219 5.29 3.70 11.14
N PHE A 220 4.44 4.41 11.84
CA PHE A 220 4.63 4.73 13.26
C PHE A 220 4.68 3.44 14.12
N SER A 221 5.55 3.22 15.11
CA SER A 221 6.63 4.07 15.63
C SER A 221 7.89 3.96 14.77
N TYR A 222 8.44 5.11 14.35
CA TYR A 222 9.49 5.17 13.34
C TYR A 222 10.78 4.47 13.75
N HIS A 223 11.24 4.65 15.02
CA HIS A 223 12.46 4.05 15.56
C HIS A 223 12.47 2.50 15.50
N GLN A 224 11.32 1.85 15.28
CA GLN A 224 11.20 0.40 15.10
C GLN A 224 11.31 -0.04 13.65
N ARG A 225 11.49 0.88 12.70
CA ARG A 225 11.48 0.58 11.27
C ARG A 225 12.86 0.28 10.71
N TYR A 226 13.89 0.44 11.50
CA TYR A 226 15.29 0.17 11.15
C TYR A 226 16.01 -0.43 12.36
N PRO A 227 17.08 -1.22 12.15
CA PRO A 227 17.94 -1.69 13.24
C PRO A 227 18.72 -0.50 13.81
N ARG A 228 18.99 -0.50 15.10
CA ARG A 228 19.62 0.63 15.81
C ARG A 228 20.94 1.07 15.20
N GLU A 229 21.73 0.13 14.72
CA GLU A 229 23.01 0.37 14.05
C GLU A 229 22.89 1.07 12.70
N ALA A 230 21.70 1.08 12.10
CA ALA A 230 21.39 1.80 10.86
C ALA A 230 20.87 3.22 11.09
N ALA A 231 20.80 3.69 12.34
CA ALA A 231 20.42 5.06 12.64
C ALA A 231 21.50 6.04 12.20
N TYR A 232 21.14 6.94 11.29
CA TYR A 232 22.04 7.96 10.75
C TYR A 232 21.86 9.34 11.44
N PHE A 233 20.62 9.72 11.70
CA PHE A 233 20.25 10.97 12.33
C PHE A 233 19.96 10.78 13.82
N LEU A 234 20.72 11.45 14.70
CA LEU A 234 20.62 11.33 16.15
C LEU A 234 20.35 12.69 16.82
N PRO A 235 19.71 12.74 17.98
CA PRO A 235 19.08 11.62 18.72
C PRO A 235 17.76 11.19 18.05
N ASP A 236 17.42 9.91 18.16
CA ASP A 236 16.21 9.28 17.55
C ASP A 236 15.46 8.37 18.51
N ASP A 237 15.63 8.57 19.80
CA ASP A 237 15.03 7.74 20.85
C ASP A 237 13.51 7.64 20.73
N ASP A 238 12.97 6.51 21.21
CA ASP A 238 11.53 6.34 21.39
C ASP A 238 11.01 7.33 22.43
N VAL A 239 10.14 8.21 22.03
CA VAL A 239 9.60 9.27 22.86
C VAL A 239 8.12 9.49 22.59
N ALA A 240 7.40 10.02 23.57
CA ALA A 240 6.00 10.44 23.38
C ALA A 240 5.90 11.53 22.28
N ILE A 241 4.76 11.55 21.57
CA ILE A 241 4.49 12.56 20.51
C ILE A 241 4.16 13.90 21.19
N GLU A 242 5.21 14.65 21.49
CA GLU A 242 5.11 15.97 22.10
C GLU A 242 6.00 16.97 21.33
N ARG A 243 5.64 18.24 21.40
CA ARG A 243 6.37 19.31 20.67
C ARG A 243 7.85 19.38 21.03
N GLN A 244 8.19 19.14 22.32
CA GLN A 244 9.58 19.13 22.80
C GLN A 244 10.42 18.00 22.17
N HIS A 245 9.80 16.91 21.73
CA HIS A 245 10.47 15.77 21.12
C HIS A 245 10.51 15.80 19.59
N LYS A 246 10.06 16.91 18.99
CA LYS A 246 9.92 17.05 17.53
C LYS A 246 11.18 16.61 16.77
N GLN A 247 12.37 17.00 17.23
CA GLN A 247 13.63 16.68 16.56
C GLN A 247 13.94 15.19 16.58
N LYS A 248 13.71 14.52 17.70
CA LYS A 248 13.90 13.07 17.85
C LYS A 248 12.96 12.28 16.92
N ILE A 249 11.69 12.68 16.89
CA ILE A 249 10.68 12.08 16.04
C ILE A 249 11.03 12.27 14.55
N TRP A 250 11.51 13.46 14.18
CA TRP A 250 11.95 13.74 12.82
C TRP A 250 13.17 12.91 12.43
N ASN A 251 14.17 12.81 13.32
CA ASN A 251 15.36 12.00 13.08
C ASN A 251 14.98 10.52 12.88
N ALA A 252 14.12 9.98 13.75
CA ALA A 252 13.64 8.61 13.62
C ALA A 252 12.87 8.40 12.31
N TYR A 253 12.05 9.38 11.89
CA TYR A 253 11.34 9.31 10.62
C TYR A 253 12.29 9.30 9.42
N ASP A 254 13.27 10.22 9.39
CA ASP A 254 14.25 10.29 8.31
C ASP A 254 15.15 9.04 8.28
N ASN A 255 15.49 8.47 9.44
CA ASN A 255 16.20 7.19 9.52
C ASN A 255 15.38 6.06 8.89
N SER A 256 14.05 6.02 9.09
CA SER A 256 13.19 5.03 8.46
C SER A 256 13.19 5.14 6.94
N ILE A 257 13.30 6.36 6.40
CA ILE A 257 13.44 6.61 4.95
C ILE A 257 14.82 6.17 4.45
N CYS A 258 15.91 6.46 5.20
CA CYS A 258 17.25 5.96 4.88
C CYS A 258 17.27 4.42 4.83
N TYR A 259 16.51 3.77 5.70
CA TYR A 259 16.45 2.32 5.69
C TYR A 259 15.62 1.77 4.52
N THR A 260 14.58 2.48 4.09
CA THR A 260 13.86 2.20 2.85
C THR A 260 14.77 2.37 1.62
N ASP A 261 15.58 3.43 1.59
CA ASP A 261 16.61 3.63 0.57
C ASP A 261 17.60 2.46 0.50
N HIS A 262 18.09 2.02 1.65
CA HIS A 262 18.95 0.84 1.75
C HIS A 262 18.28 -0.41 1.19
N PHE A 263 17.05 -0.72 1.62
CA PHE A 263 16.30 -1.89 1.15
C PHE A 263 16.10 -1.88 -0.37
N LEU A 264 15.71 -0.74 -0.93
CA LEU A 264 15.49 -0.61 -2.37
C LEU A 264 16.80 -0.75 -3.15
N ALA A 265 17.88 -0.13 -2.70
CA ALA A 265 19.18 -0.21 -3.34
C ALA A 265 19.74 -1.65 -3.31
N GLU A 266 19.61 -2.37 -2.20
CA GLU A 266 20.00 -3.78 -2.09
C GLU A 266 19.13 -4.67 -3.02
N THR A 267 17.85 -4.37 -3.13
CA THR A 267 16.94 -5.08 -4.04
C THR A 267 17.34 -4.87 -5.49
N ILE A 268 17.66 -3.64 -5.90
CA ILE A 268 18.16 -3.32 -7.25
C ILE A 268 19.49 -4.02 -7.51
N ALA A 269 20.43 -3.95 -6.59
CA ALA A 269 21.74 -4.58 -6.72
C ALA A 269 21.62 -6.11 -6.89
N PHE A 270 20.76 -6.74 -6.09
CA PHE A 270 20.49 -8.17 -6.20
C PHE A 270 19.89 -8.53 -7.58
N LEU A 271 18.87 -7.83 -8.03
CA LEU A 271 18.23 -8.09 -9.33
C LEU A 271 19.21 -7.91 -10.49
N ARG A 272 20.05 -6.87 -10.47
CA ARG A 272 21.11 -6.67 -11.47
C ARG A 272 22.13 -7.79 -11.46
N GLY A 273 22.47 -8.34 -10.29
CA GLY A 273 23.38 -9.48 -10.14
C GLY A 273 22.89 -10.76 -10.81
N LEU A 274 21.58 -10.93 -10.99
CA LEU A 274 20.98 -12.10 -11.64
C LEU A 274 21.24 -12.16 -13.15
N ARG A 275 21.73 -11.09 -13.78
CA ARG A 275 21.98 -10.98 -15.26
C ARG A 275 20.76 -11.40 -16.09
N GLN A 276 19.57 -11.04 -15.65
CA GLN A 276 18.28 -11.38 -16.26
C GLN A 276 17.51 -10.09 -16.59
N THR A 277 16.42 -10.22 -17.35
CA THR A 277 15.52 -9.09 -17.54
C THR A 277 14.74 -8.86 -16.25
N CYS A 278 15.07 -7.80 -15.54
CA CYS A 278 14.42 -7.41 -14.28
C CYS A 278 13.91 -5.99 -14.35
N LEU A 279 12.74 -5.75 -13.79
CA LEU A 279 12.17 -4.42 -13.60
C LEU A 279 11.73 -4.27 -12.15
N LEU A 280 12.20 -3.22 -11.49
CA LEU A 280 11.73 -2.80 -10.18
C LEU A 280 10.83 -1.57 -10.35
N TYR A 281 9.63 -1.64 -9.83
CA TYR A 281 8.70 -0.53 -9.74
C TYR A 281 8.29 -0.29 -8.29
N THR A 282 8.24 0.99 -7.87
CA THR A 282 7.75 1.37 -6.54
C THR A 282 6.53 2.26 -6.68
N SER A 283 5.52 2.03 -5.85
CA SER A 283 4.35 2.89 -5.78
C SER A 283 4.56 4.05 -4.80
N PRO A 284 3.85 5.18 -4.98
CA PRO A 284 3.83 6.24 -3.98
C PRO A 284 3.23 5.70 -2.67
N SER A 285 3.76 6.19 -1.56
CA SER A 285 3.25 5.85 -0.23
C SER A 285 1.84 6.42 0.00
N PRO A 286 0.95 5.73 0.73
CA PRO A 286 -0.38 6.23 1.07
C PRO A 286 -0.44 7.59 1.76
N ARG A 287 0.64 8.06 2.36
CA ARG A 287 0.69 9.35 3.08
C ARG A 287 1.32 10.51 2.31
N ASP A 288 1.54 10.36 1.02
CA ASP A 288 2.14 11.43 0.20
C ASP A 288 1.20 12.62 -0.05
N ILE A 289 -0.09 12.51 0.30
CA ILE A 289 -1.03 13.62 0.25
C ILE A 289 -1.01 14.42 1.56
N SER A 290 0.09 14.87 2.04
CA SER A 290 0.07 15.86 3.13
C SER A 290 0.38 17.25 2.61
N GLY A 291 -0.45 17.73 1.71
CA GLY A 291 -0.61 19.14 1.47
C GLY A 291 -1.40 19.78 2.60
N SER A 292 -0.93 19.72 3.83
CA SER A 292 -1.35 20.68 4.85
C SER A 292 -0.57 21.93 4.60
N ARG A 293 -1.16 22.87 3.87
CA ARG A 293 -0.82 24.28 3.94
C ARG A 293 -1.12 24.83 5.34
#